data_7ab9f5641aadbd18553b734a0b84d2da
#
_entry.id   7ab9f5641aadbd18553b734a0b84d2da
#
_cell.length_a   1.000
_cell.length_b   1.000
_cell.length_c   1.000
_cell.angle_alpha   90.00
_cell.angle_beta   90.00
_cell.angle_gamma   90.00
#
_symmetry.space_group_name_H-M   'P 1'
#
loop_
_entity.id
_entity.type
_entity.pdbx_description
1 polymer ?
#
loop_
_entity_poly.entity_id
_entity_poly.type
_entity_poly.pdbx_seq_one_letter_code
_entity_poly.pdbx_strand_id
1 'polypeptide(L)'
;QMDYNLNVNFDDRSLIGDDQNDFSDTQYGNNDVEGPDALHGTHVSGIIGALRGNDLGGDGVAENVKIMVLRAVPNGDEFDKDIALAVRYAVDNGAMVINMSFGKAYSPHQKEVYEAFKYADEKGVLLIHAAGNDAKDIDVEPNYPTSMYSFQTEPLDHFVTIGASTKNKGAEMVASFSNFGAEGVDVFAPGFEIYNTVQVKDGVKYKSLQGTSMAAPMVAGAAAMLKSYYPSLSMKEIKDALYSSSVKYPNVEGFADKSVTGGVINIFN
;
A
#
# COMPACT_ATOMS: atom_id res chain seq x y z
N GLN A 1 -22.38 -5.64 -14.71
CA GLN A 1 -21.10 -6.25 -14.26
C GLN A 1 -20.61 -7.35 -15.19
N MET A 2 -21.49 -8.27 -15.65
CA MET A 2 -21.06 -9.32 -16.60
C MET A 2 -20.57 -8.76 -17.93
N ASP A 3 -21.24 -7.76 -18.48
CA ASP A 3 -20.88 -7.15 -19.77
C ASP A 3 -19.63 -6.26 -19.69
N TYR A 4 -19.18 -5.92 -18.51
CA TYR A 4 -18.02 -5.08 -18.26
C TYR A 4 -16.84 -5.91 -17.73
N ASN A 5 -16.95 -6.46 -16.50
CA ASN A 5 -15.81 -7.11 -15.83
C ASN A 5 -15.49 -8.53 -16.36
N LEU A 6 -16.45 -9.21 -16.99
CA LEU A 6 -16.27 -10.56 -17.50
C LEU A 6 -16.24 -10.66 -19.03
N ASN A 7 -16.40 -9.53 -19.72
CA ASN A 7 -16.33 -9.49 -21.18
C ASN A 7 -14.90 -9.25 -21.65
N VAL A 8 -14.19 -10.30 -21.97
CA VAL A 8 -12.80 -10.24 -22.49
C VAL A 8 -12.63 -9.45 -23.78
N ASN A 9 -13.73 -9.11 -24.47
CA ASN A 9 -13.71 -8.28 -25.68
C ASN A 9 -14.07 -6.81 -25.39
N PHE A 10 -14.35 -6.45 -24.14
CA PHE A 10 -14.62 -5.08 -23.78
C PHE A 10 -13.30 -4.33 -23.60
N ASP A 11 -13.06 -3.36 -24.46
CA ASP A 11 -11.90 -2.49 -24.40
C ASP A 11 -12.35 -1.12 -23.86
N ASP A 12 -12.18 -0.91 -22.55
CA ASP A 12 -12.48 0.34 -21.88
C ASP A 12 -11.37 1.40 -22.10
N ARG A 13 -10.15 0.96 -22.43
CA ARG A 13 -8.99 1.84 -22.64
C ARG A 13 -9.13 2.65 -23.94
N SER A 14 -9.76 2.10 -24.95
CA SER A 14 -10.04 2.82 -26.20
C SER A 14 -10.89 4.08 -25.98
N LEU A 15 -11.74 4.13 -24.91
CA LEU A 15 -12.55 5.30 -24.56
C LEU A 15 -11.70 6.52 -24.14
N ILE A 16 -10.51 6.28 -23.61
CA ILE A 16 -9.57 7.33 -23.20
C ILE A 16 -8.39 7.47 -24.18
N GLY A 17 -8.41 6.72 -25.28
CA GLY A 17 -7.37 6.76 -26.32
C GLY A 17 -6.05 6.10 -25.90
N ASP A 18 -6.10 5.13 -24.97
CA ASP A 18 -4.94 4.42 -24.44
C ASP A 18 -4.90 2.97 -24.92
N ASP A 19 -3.70 2.45 -25.13
CA ASP A 19 -3.39 1.01 -25.27
C ASP A 19 -2.64 0.54 -24.01
N GLN A 20 -3.26 -0.36 -23.25
CA GLN A 20 -2.67 -0.92 -22.02
C GLN A 20 -1.35 -1.67 -22.23
N ASN A 21 -1.02 -2.05 -23.46
CA ASN A 21 0.21 -2.76 -23.83
C ASN A 21 1.31 -1.80 -24.34
N ASP A 22 1.00 -0.54 -24.63
CA ASP A 22 1.97 0.45 -25.06
C ASP A 22 2.45 1.32 -23.89
N PHE A 23 3.52 0.90 -23.22
CA PHE A 23 4.15 1.64 -22.12
C PHE A 23 4.91 2.90 -22.57
N SER A 24 5.06 3.14 -23.88
CA SER A 24 5.65 4.36 -24.40
C SER A 24 4.66 5.53 -24.46
N ASP A 25 3.36 5.24 -24.57
CA ASP A 25 2.31 6.24 -24.44
C ASP A 25 2.07 6.57 -22.96
N THR A 26 2.41 7.80 -22.58
CA THR A 26 2.28 8.33 -21.22
C THR A 26 1.35 9.55 -21.15
N GLN A 27 0.70 9.91 -22.26
CA GLN A 27 -0.03 11.18 -22.41
C GLN A 27 -1.56 10.99 -22.37
N TYR A 28 -2.00 10.05 -21.54
CA TYR A 28 -3.42 9.84 -21.29
C TYR A 28 -3.80 10.18 -19.86
N GLY A 29 -4.76 10.39 -19.35
CA GLY A 29 -5.08 10.76 -17.97
C GLY A 29 -5.39 12.25 -17.84
N ASN A 30 -5.77 12.63 -16.65
CA ASN A 30 -6.19 13.98 -16.35
C ASN A 30 -5.95 14.30 -14.87
N ASN A 31 -6.34 15.47 -14.39
CA ASN A 31 -6.17 15.92 -13.01
C ASN A 31 -7.39 15.63 -12.10
N ASP A 32 -8.33 14.80 -12.51
CA ASP A 32 -9.44 14.35 -11.67
C ASP A 32 -8.96 13.26 -10.72
N VAL A 33 -8.54 13.67 -9.53
CA VAL A 33 -8.05 12.77 -8.47
C VAL A 33 -9.18 12.25 -7.55
N GLU A 34 -10.37 12.85 -7.61
CA GLU A 34 -11.53 12.38 -6.84
C GLU A 34 -12.26 11.24 -7.54
N GLY A 35 -12.55 11.42 -8.83
CA GLY A 35 -13.39 10.49 -9.59
C GLY A 35 -14.79 10.33 -9.01
N PRO A 36 -15.49 9.27 -9.38
CA PRO A 36 -16.85 9.01 -8.90
C PRO A 36 -16.91 8.54 -7.44
N ASP A 37 -15.80 8.00 -6.90
CA ASP A 37 -15.71 7.50 -5.53
C ASP A 37 -14.28 7.66 -4.97
N ALA A 38 -14.09 8.65 -4.12
CA ALA A 38 -12.83 8.91 -3.44
C ALA A 38 -12.77 8.32 -2.01
N LEU A 39 -13.72 7.46 -1.62
CA LEU A 39 -13.84 6.94 -0.24
C LEU A 39 -12.54 6.28 0.22
N HIS A 40 -12.04 5.32 -0.54
CA HIS A 40 -10.85 4.53 -0.17
C HIS A 40 -9.60 5.41 -0.10
N GLY A 41 -9.30 6.20 -1.15
CA GLY A 41 -8.12 7.07 -1.19
C GLY A 41 -8.14 8.15 -0.10
N THR A 42 -9.32 8.72 0.20
CA THR A 42 -9.47 9.70 1.30
C THR A 42 -9.21 9.07 2.66
N HIS A 43 -9.67 7.82 2.88
CA HIS A 43 -9.42 7.11 4.13
C HIS A 43 -7.94 6.77 4.32
N VAL A 44 -7.30 6.24 3.30
CA VAL A 44 -5.87 5.94 3.28
C VAL A 44 -5.04 7.20 3.54
N SER A 45 -5.35 8.30 2.84
CA SER A 45 -4.66 9.59 3.04
C SER A 45 -4.85 10.13 4.45
N GLY A 46 -6.04 9.97 5.03
CA GLY A 46 -6.33 10.37 6.39
C GLY A 46 -5.51 9.57 7.42
N ILE A 47 -5.33 8.28 7.23
CA ILE A 47 -4.47 7.46 8.10
C ILE A 47 -3.03 7.97 8.07
N ILE A 48 -2.53 8.36 6.89
CA ILE A 48 -1.17 8.92 6.78
C ILE A 48 -1.07 10.25 7.49
N GLY A 49 -1.97 11.21 7.18
CA GLY A 49 -1.72 12.61 7.49
C GLY A 49 -2.93 13.47 7.86
N ALA A 50 -4.02 12.91 8.40
CA ALA A 50 -5.09 13.74 8.98
C ALA A 50 -4.55 14.60 10.13
N LEU A 51 -5.04 15.84 10.22
CA LEU A 51 -4.64 16.77 11.27
C LEU A 51 -4.93 16.21 12.66
N ARG A 52 -3.96 16.28 13.54
CA ARG A 52 -4.02 15.77 14.91
C ARG A 52 -4.50 16.86 15.89
N GLY A 53 -5.09 16.40 16.98
CA GLY A 53 -5.40 17.26 18.13
C GLY A 53 -6.41 18.39 17.83
N ASN A 54 -7.29 18.20 16.85
CA ASN A 54 -8.31 19.17 16.43
C ASN A 54 -9.73 18.81 16.88
N ASP A 55 -9.88 17.78 17.71
CA ASP A 55 -11.14 17.23 18.21
C ASP A 55 -12.10 16.76 17.10
N LEU A 56 -11.56 16.42 15.91
CA LEU A 56 -12.32 15.97 14.74
C LEU A 56 -11.79 14.62 14.24
N GLY A 57 -12.67 13.61 14.23
CA GLY A 57 -12.42 12.33 13.58
C GLY A 57 -11.20 11.57 14.09
N GLY A 58 -10.50 10.88 13.20
CA GLY A 58 -9.27 10.14 13.49
C GLY A 58 -8.03 10.97 13.17
N ASP A 59 -6.98 10.79 13.97
CA ASP A 59 -5.67 11.40 13.74
C ASP A 59 -4.86 10.65 12.67
N GLY A 60 -4.09 11.36 11.89
CA GLY A 60 -3.07 10.79 11.01
C GLY A 60 -1.84 10.36 11.81
N VAL A 61 -1.05 9.44 11.27
CA VAL A 61 0.21 9.00 11.89
C VAL A 61 1.27 10.10 11.83
N ALA A 62 1.34 10.82 10.71
CA ALA A 62 2.33 11.86 10.47
C ALA A 62 1.69 13.24 10.36
N GLU A 63 2.29 14.24 11.03
CA GLU A 63 1.96 15.64 10.82
C GLU A 63 2.90 16.26 9.77
N ASN A 64 2.47 17.34 9.15
CA ASN A 64 3.28 18.14 8.22
C ASN A 64 3.80 17.35 6.97
N VAL A 65 3.06 16.34 6.54
CA VAL A 65 3.33 15.65 5.30
C VAL A 65 2.58 16.28 4.13
N LYS A 66 3.17 16.20 2.94
CA LYS A 66 2.49 16.54 1.69
C LYS A 66 2.07 15.25 1.02
N ILE A 67 0.80 15.14 0.69
CA ILE A 67 0.24 13.97 0.01
C ILE A 67 0.11 14.27 -1.47
N MET A 68 0.76 13.45 -2.30
CA MET A 68 0.59 13.43 -3.74
C MET A 68 -0.40 12.32 -4.08
N VAL A 69 -1.57 12.68 -4.57
CA VAL A 69 -2.60 11.72 -4.94
C VAL A 69 -2.40 11.30 -6.40
N LEU A 70 -2.23 10.00 -6.61
CA LEU A 70 -2.16 9.37 -7.92
C LEU A 70 -3.30 8.35 -8.02
N ARG A 71 -4.36 8.70 -8.74
CA ARG A 71 -5.52 7.84 -8.92
C ARG A 71 -5.27 6.87 -10.06
N ALA A 72 -4.82 5.66 -9.73
CA ALA A 72 -4.38 4.64 -10.69
C ALA A 72 -5.20 3.34 -10.63
N VAL A 73 -6.16 3.22 -9.69
CA VAL A 73 -6.94 1.99 -9.50
C VAL A 73 -8.41 2.24 -9.86
N PRO A 74 -8.97 1.49 -10.83
CA PRO A 74 -10.37 1.59 -11.24
C PRO A 74 -11.31 0.82 -10.28
N ASN A 75 -12.58 0.66 -10.66
CA ASN A 75 -13.50 -0.30 -10.03
C ASN A 75 -13.20 -1.72 -10.54
N GLY A 76 -12.18 -2.34 -10.01
CA GLY A 76 -11.63 -3.63 -10.42
C GLY A 76 -10.14 -3.66 -10.19
N ASP A 77 -9.44 -4.62 -10.79
CA ASP A 77 -7.99 -4.72 -10.70
C ASP A 77 -7.33 -3.55 -11.45
N GLU A 78 -6.24 -3.07 -10.90
CA GLU A 78 -5.41 -2.02 -11.50
C GLU A 78 -4.71 -2.51 -12.77
N PHE A 79 -4.53 -1.61 -13.74
CA PHE A 79 -3.72 -1.88 -14.91
C PHE A 79 -2.24 -1.73 -14.59
N ASP A 80 -1.42 -2.70 -15.00
CA ASP A 80 0.04 -2.68 -14.78
C ASP A 80 0.70 -1.43 -15.34
N LYS A 81 0.25 -0.96 -16.51
CA LYS A 81 0.72 0.27 -17.13
C LYS A 81 0.49 1.48 -16.25
N ASP A 82 -0.72 1.64 -15.71
CA ASP A 82 -1.07 2.77 -14.86
C ASP A 82 -0.24 2.78 -13.58
N ILE A 83 -0.01 1.61 -12.97
CA ILE A 83 0.83 1.49 -11.78
C ILE A 83 2.29 1.83 -12.08
N ALA A 84 2.85 1.30 -13.18
CA ALA A 84 4.23 1.59 -13.56
C ALA A 84 4.45 3.08 -13.82
N LEU A 85 3.52 3.73 -14.52
CA LEU A 85 3.59 5.17 -14.81
C LEU A 85 3.38 6.01 -13.55
N ALA A 86 2.43 5.65 -12.68
CA ALA A 86 2.18 6.35 -11.43
C ALA A 86 3.41 6.33 -10.51
N VAL A 87 4.08 5.18 -10.39
CA VAL A 87 5.30 5.05 -9.59
C VAL A 87 6.43 5.92 -10.15
N ARG A 88 6.67 5.89 -11.47
CA ARG A 88 7.67 6.76 -12.10
C ARG A 88 7.35 8.23 -11.90
N TYR A 89 6.10 8.62 -12.10
CA TYR A 89 5.64 10.00 -11.87
C TYR A 89 5.88 10.43 -10.42
N ALA A 90 5.55 9.58 -9.44
CA ALA A 90 5.77 9.87 -8.02
C ALA A 90 7.26 10.13 -7.73
N VAL A 91 8.14 9.26 -8.21
CA VAL A 91 9.60 9.39 -8.06
C VAL A 91 10.12 10.67 -8.67
N ASP A 92 9.73 10.96 -9.91
CA ASP A 92 10.19 12.13 -10.66
C ASP A 92 9.70 13.45 -10.04
N ASN A 93 8.59 13.41 -9.31
CA ASN A 93 8.05 14.56 -8.58
C ASN A 93 8.42 14.58 -7.08
N GLY A 94 9.40 13.78 -6.67
CA GLY A 94 10.05 13.88 -5.36
C GLY A 94 9.34 13.17 -4.22
N ALA A 95 8.50 12.17 -4.51
CA ALA A 95 7.98 11.30 -3.47
C ALA A 95 9.11 10.53 -2.78
N MET A 96 9.08 10.46 -1.47
CA MET A 96 10.03 9.67 -0.67
C MET A 96 9.44 8.36 -0.19
N VAL A 97 8.11 8.31 -0.04
CA VAL A 97 7.34 7.12 0.34
C VAL A 97 6.16 7.01 -0.61
N ILE A 98 5.92 5.84 -1.16
CA ILE A 98 4.76 5.52 -2.00
C ILE A 98 3.92 4.48 -1.27
N ASN A 99 2.67 4.82 -0.94
CA ASN A 99 1.72 3.88 -0.36
C ASN A 99 0.85 3.25 -1.45
N MET A 100 0.84 1.93 -1.51
CA MET A 100 0.14 1.11 -2.49
C MET A 100 -0.88 0.22 -1.78
N SER A 101 -2.07 0.80 -1.51
CA SER A 101 -3.18 0.09 -0.84
C SER A 101 -4.08 -0.62 -1.87
N PHE A 102 -3.48 -1.40 -2.75
CA PHE A 102 -4.12 -2.20 -3.80
C PHE A 102 -3.32 -3.49 -4.03
N GLY A 103 -3.85 -4.39 -4.82
CA GLY A 103 -3.15 -5.60 -5.24
C GLY A 103 -4.07 -6.56 -5.97
N LYS A 104 -3.48 -7.47 -6.73
CA LYS A 104 -4.18 -8.44 -7.56
C LYS A 104 -3.43 -9.78 -7.66
N ALA A 105 -4.17 -10.83 -8.00
CA ALA A 105 -3.61 -12.18 -8.12
C ALA A 105 -2.84 -12.41 -9.44
N TYR A 106 -3.03 -11.58 -10.44
CA TYR A 106 -2.43 -11.73 -11.76
C TYR A 106 -1.95 -10.41 -12.33
N SER A 107 -0.69 -10.36 -12.75
CA SER A 107 -0.05 -9.21 -13.40
C SER A 107 0.51 -9.65 -14.76
N PRO A 108 -0.08 -9.26 -15.88
CA PRO A 108 0.38 -9.66 -17.22
C PRO A 108 1.70 -9.00 -17.63
N HIS A 109 1.99 -7.79 -17.13
CA HIS A 109 3.17 -6.99 -17.48
C HIS A 109 4.14 -6.85 -16.30
N GLN A 110 4.47 -7.98 -15.64
CA GLN A 110 5.31 -8.01 -14.44
C GLN A 110 6.67 -7.33 -14.62
N LYS A 111 7.27 -7.42 -15.82
CA LYS A 111 8.60 -6.83 -16.09
C LYS A 111 8.55 -5.31 -16.10
N GLU A 112 7.54 -4.75 -16.73
CA GLU A 112 7.35 -3.29 -16.82
C GLU A 112 7.04 -2.68 -15.46
N VAL A 113 6.23 -3.37 -14.65
CA VAL A 113 5.97 -2.99 -13.25
C VAL A 113 7.25 -3.08 -12.43
N TYR A 114 7.98 -4.18 -12.54
CA TYR A 114 9.27 -4.35 -11.85
C TYR A 114 10.28 -3.25 -12.22
N GLU A 115 10.41 -2.90 -13.51
CA GLU A 115 11.34 -1.83 -13.94
C GLU A 115 10.96 -0.45 -13.37
N ALA A 116 9.67 -0.19 -13.16
CA ALA A 116 9.23 1.03 -12.48
C ALA A 116 9.56 0.98 -10.98
N PHE A 117 9.39 -0.16 -10.33
CA PHE A 117 9.70 -0.33 -8.92
C PHE A 117 11.20 -0.33 -8.66
N LYS A 118 11.97 -0.98 -9.53
CA LYS A 118 13.44 -0.91 -9.50
C LYS A 118 13.94 0.53 -9.65
N TYR A 119 13.33 1.31 -10.53
CA TYR A 119 13.65 2.73 -10.65
C TYR A 119 13.40 3.48 -9.34
N ALA A 120 12.27 3.23 -8.66
CA ALA A 120 11.98 3.81 -7.36
C ALA A 120 12.99 3.36 -6.29
N ASP A 121 13.32 2.07 -6.27
CA ASP A 121 14.31 1.45 -5.38
C ASP A 121 15.70 2.09 -5.54
N GLU A 122 16.18 2.22 -6.78
CA GLU A 122 17.46 2.86 -7.12
C GLU A 122 17.49 4.37 -6.74
N LYS A 123 16.33 5.03 -6.70
CA LYS A 123 16.19 6.41 -6.20
C LYS A 123 16.02 6.50 -4.69
N GLY A 124 16.01 5.37 -3.98
CA GLY A 124 15.83 5.30 -2.54
C GLY A 124 14.44 5.72 -2.10
N VAL A 125 13.42 5.46 -2.89
CA VAL A 125 12.02 5.70 -2.54
C VAL A 125 11.44 4.46 -1.87
N LEU A 126 10.82 4.60 -0.70
CA LEU A 126 10.23 3.49 0.03
C LEU A 126 8.84 3.16 -0.51
N LEU A 127 8.69 1.92 -0.96
CA LEU A 127 7.46 1.35 -1.51
C LEU A 127 6.75 0.56 -0.40
N ILE A 128 5.56 0.99 0.01
CA ILE A 128 4.75 0.33 1.05
C ILE A 128 3.53 -0.29 0.40
N HIS A 129 3.41 -1.61 0.46
CA HIS A 129 2.37 -2.39 -0.21
C HIS A 129 1.46 -3.11 0.78
N ALA A 130 0.17 -3.14 0.50
CA ALA A 130 -0.82 -3.91 1.26
C ALA A 130 -0.80 -5.39 0.83
N ALA A 131 -0.67 -6.31 1.77
CA ALA A 131 -0.51 -7.74 1.48
C ALA A 131 -1.71 -8.40 0.78
N GLY A 132 -2.91 -7.79 0.85
CA GLY A 132 -4.16 -8.35 0.32
C GLY A 132 -5.07 -8.91 1.41
N ASN A 133 -6.33 -9.20 1.05
CA ASN A 133 -7.42 -9.48 2.00
C ASN A 133 -8.13 -10.82 1.72
N ASP A 134 -7.41 -11.82 1.24
CA ASP A 134 -7.96 -13.13 0.84
C ASP A 134 -7.65 -14.25 1.82
N ALA A 135 -7.02 -13.93 2.97
CA ALA A 135 -6.54 -14.87 3.99
C ALA A 135 -5.56 -15.92 3.42
N LYS A 136 -4.76 -15.54 2.42
CA LYS A 136 -3.83 -16.41 1.70
C LYS A 136 -2.42 -16.29 2.22
N ASP A 137 -1.68 -17.39 2.08
CA ASP A 137 -0.24 -17.43 2.19
C ASP A 137 0.37 -16.95 0.87
N ILE A 138 0.93 -15.73 0.87
CA ILE A 138 1.49 -15.13 -0.35
C ILE A 138 2.88 -15.66 -0.72
N ASP A 139 3.50 -16.46 0.13
CA ASP A 139 4.68 -17.24 -0.22
C ASP A 139 4.32 -18.38 -1.20
N VAL A 140 3.04 -18.81 -1.20
CA VAL A 140 2.51 -19.88 -2.06
C VAL A 140 1.65 -19.33 -3.20
N GLU A 141 0.76 -18.39 -2.90
CA GLU A 141 -0.13 -17.74 -3.88
C GLU A 141 0.23 -16.25 -3.98
N PRO A 142 1.09 -15.86 -4.93
CA PRO A 142 1.58 -14.48 -5.01
C PRO A 142 0.46 -13.44 -5.12
N ASN A 143 0.65 -12.31 -4.45
CA ASN A 143 -0.13 -11.10 -4.62
C ASN A 143 0.77 -10.02 -5.26
N TYR A 144 0.31 -9.38 -6.31
CA TYR A 144 1.07 -8.36 -7.04
C TYR A 144 0.57 -6.95 -6.70
N PRO A 145 1.49 -5.96 -6.67
CA PRO A 145 2.93 -6.06 -6.89
C PRO A 145 3.68 -6.76 -5.74
N THR A 146 4.89 -7.20 -5.98
CA THR A 146 5.73 -7.91 -5.01
C THR A 146 7.16 -7.36 -5.00
N SER A 147 7.88 -7.56 -3.89
CA SER A 147 9.31 -7.23 -3.79
C SER A 147 10.19 -8.17 -4.62
N MET A 148 9.70 -9.41 -4.88
CA MET A 148 10.45 -10.47 -5.51
C MET A 148 9.64 -11.16 -6.59
N TYR A 149 9.95 -10.90 -7.84
CA TYR A 149 9.38 -11.60 -8.99
C TYR A 149 10.23 -12.83 -9.33
N SER A 150 9.64 -13.83 -9.96
CA SER A 150 10.29 -15.12 -10.29
C SER A 150 11.54 -15.01 -11.19
N PHE A 151 11.75 -13.89 -11.85
CA PHE A 151 12.90 -13.61 -12.71
C PHE A 151 13.99 -12.80 -12.03
N GLN A 152 13.81 -12.40 -10.76
CA GLN A 152 14.81 -11.70 -9.96
C GLN A 152 15.73 -12.69 -9.23
N THR A 153 16.92 -12.21 -8.84
CA THR A 153 17.84 -12.92 -7.98
C THR A 153 17.85 -12.41 -6.54
N GLU A 154 17.42 -11.16 -6.36
CA GLU A 154 17.38 -10.48 -5.07
C GLU A 154 16.11 -9.64 -5.00
N PRO A 155 15.48 -9.50 -3.83
CA PRO A 155 14.31 -8.62 -3.65
C PRO A 155 14.70 -7.14 -3.76
N LEU A 156 13.68 -6.29 -3.97
CA LEU A 156 13.84 -4.84 -3.91
C LEU A 156 14.13 -4.39 -2.46
N ASP A 157 15.18 -3.60 -2.28
CA ASP A 157 15.64 -3.15 -0.95
C ASP A 157 14.66 -2.21 -0.24
N HIS A 158 13.96 -1.36 -1.00
CA HIS A 158 13.04 -0.35 -0.50
C HIS A 158 11.56 -0.75 -0.67
N PHE A 159 11.26 -2.03 -0.70
CA PHE A 159 9.90 -2.54 -0.75
C PHE A 159 9.50 -3.16 0.59
N VAL A 160 8.27 -2.91 1.06
CA VAL A 160 7.73 -3.42 2.32
C VAL A 160 6.28 -3.83 2.14
N THR A 161 5.97 -5.09 2.41
CA THR A 161 4.60 -5.64 2.36
C THR A 161 4.00 -5.70 3.76
N ILE A 162 2.78 -5.16 3.90
CA ILE A 162 2.13 -4.95 5.20
C ILE A 162 0.89 -5.83 5.36
N GLY A 163 0.92 -6.69 6.38
CA GLY A 163 -0.25 -7.43 6.83
C GLY A 163 -1.11 -6.61 7.82
N ALA A 164 -2.38 -6.99 7.95
CA ALA A 164 -3.31 -6.34 8.87
C ALA A 164 -3.37 -7.05 10.22
N SER A 165 -3.13 -6.32 11.31
CA SER A 165 -3.36 -6.77 12.69
C SER A 165 -4.67 -6.23 13.25
N THR A 166 -5.18 -6.93 14.28
CA THR A 166 -6.32 -6.52 15.10
C THR A 166 -5.86 -5.97 16.47
N LYS A 167 -6.81 -5.51 17.26
CA LYS A 167 -6.61 -5.16 18.68
C LYS A 167 -6.59 -6.37 19.62
N ASN A 168 -6.91 -7.57 19.12
CA ASN A 168 -6.99 -8.80 19.91
C ASN A 168 -5.58 -9.36 20.20
N LYS A 169 -5.52 -10.33 21.10
CA LYS A 169 -4.28 -11.02 21.48
C LYS A 169 -4.30 -12.48 21.01
N GLY A 170 -3.14 -13.11 20.98
CA GLY A 170 -3.01 -14.51 20.61
C GLY A 170 -3.25 -14.73 19.10
N ALA A 171 -3.85 -15.85 18.75
CA ALA A 171 -4.09 -16.23 17.35
C ALA A 171 -4.96 -15.24 16.55
N GLU A 172 -5.74 -14.41 17.23
CA GLU A 172 -6.59 -13.39 16.61
C GLU A 172 -5.86 -12.05 16.34
N MET A 173 -4.56 -11.98 16.59
CA MET A 173 -3.75 -10.77 16.31
C MET A 173 -3.70 -10.47 14.83
N VAL A 174 -3.59 -11.48 13.98
CA VAL A 174 -3.73 -11.32 12.53
C VAL A 174 -5.21 -11.19 12.19
N ALA A 175 -5.58 -10.17 11.43
CA ALA A 175 -6.95 -10.04 10.96
C ALA A 175 -7.31 -11.24 10.07
N SER A 176 -8.50 -11.81 10.25
CA SER A 176 -8.91 -13.06 9.60
C SER A 176 -8.92 -13.01 8.09
N PHE A 177 -9.01 -11.81 7.52
CA PHE A 177 -8.94 -11.56 6.08
C PHE A 177 -7.51 -11.34 5.57
N SER A 178 -6.55 -10.98 6.46
CA SER A 178 -5.23 -10.56 6.02
C SER A 178 -4.48 -11.69 5.34
N ASN A 179 -3.91 -11.41 4.19
CA ASN A 179 -2.86 -12.25 3.65
C ASN A 179 -1.65 -12.24 4.60
N PHE A 180 -0.87 -13.30 4.55
CA PHE A 180 0.31 -13.53 5.37
C PHE A 180 1.39 -14.27 4.57
N GLY A 181 2.59 -14.37 5.10
CA GLY A 181 3.71 -15.09 4.48
C GLY A 181 4.98 -14.87 5.30
N ALA A 182 5.74 -15.93 5.56
CA ALA A 182 6.98 -15.86 6.32
C ALA A 182 8.07 -15.05 5.59
N GLU A 183 8.00 -15.01 4.26
CA GLU A 183 8.92 -14.29 3.38
C GLU A 183 8.23 -13.12 2.65
N GLY A 184 6.96 -13.27 2.30
CA GLY A 184 6.20 -12.32 1.47
C GLY A 184 5.58 -11.15 2.25
N VAL A 185 5.35 -11.27 3.56
CA VAL A 185 4.86 -10.19 4.43
C VAL A 185 5.97 -9.74 5.37
N ASP A 186 6.31 -8.48 5.39
CA ASP A 186 7.41 -7.97 6.20
C ASP A 186 7.00 -7.73 7.67
N VAL A 187 5.91 -7.02 7.89
CA VAL A 187 5.44 -6.64 9.22
C VAL A 187 3.93 -6.45 9.22
N PHE A 188 3.29 -6.64 10.37
CA PHE A 188 1.89 -6.30 10.57
C PHE A 188 1.72 -4.88 11.09
N ALA A 189 0.60 -4.25 10.75
CA ALA A 189 0.17 -2.97 11.31
C ALA A 189 -1.34 -2.98 11.56
N PRO A 190 -1.89 -2.10 12.42
CA PRO A 190 -3.33 -2.02 12.67
C PRO A 190 -4.11 -1.81 11.36
N GLY A 191 -5.00 -2.75 11.05
CA GLY A 191 -5.81 -2.73 9.81
C GLY A 191 -7.27 -3.15 10.03
N PHE A 192 -7.68 -3.34 11.29
CA PHE A 192 -9.04 -3.76 11.64
C PHE A 192 -9.78 -2.64 12.38
N GLU A 193 -10.98 -2.28 11.90
CA GLU A 193 -11.83 -1.23 12.49
C GLU A 193 -11.12 0.14 12.61
N ILE A 194 -10.43 0.56 11.56
CA ILE A 194 -9.70 1.84 11.54
C ILE A 194 -10.66 2.98 11.21
N TYR A 195 -10.86 3.87 12.16
CA TYR A 195 -11.73 5.04 12.02
C TYR A 195 -10.95 6.24 11.51
N ASN A 196 -11.30 6.76 10.34
CA ASN A 196 -10.65 7.93 9.75
C ASN A 196 -11.54 8.64 8.71
N THR A 197 -10.99 9.68 8.06
CA THR A 197 -11.66 10.53 7.08
C THR A 197 -12.18 9.72 5.89
N VAL A 198 -13.31 10.17 5.34
CA VAL A 198 -13.84 9.69 4.07
C VAL A 198 -14.33 10.85 3.23
N GLN A 199 -14.53 10.65 1.92
CA GLN A 199 -15.22 11.60 1.08
C GLN A 199 -16.56 11.96 1.70
N VAL A 200 -16.84 13.27 1.83
CA VAL A 200 -18.09 13.73 2.43
C VAL A 200 -19.28 13.35 1.53
N LYS A 201 -20.12 12.46 2.03
CA LYS A 201 -21.33 12.03 1.35
C LYS A 201 -22.47 11.91 2.38
N ASP A 202 -23.61 12.52 2.10
CA ASP A 202 -24.77 12.52 3.00
C ASP A 202 -24.44 12.95 4.44
N GLY A 203 -23.52 13.91 4.60
CA GLY A 203 -23.06 14.42 5.90
C GLY A 203 -22.07 13.52 6.64
N VAL A 204 -21.79 12.33 6.15
CA VAL A 204 -20.78 11.42 6.73
C VAL A 204 -19.39 11.90 6.31
N LYS A 205 -18.52 12.11 7.29
CA LYS A 205 -17.12 12.60 7.10
C LYS A 205 -16.07 11.58 7.52
N TYR A 206 -16.45 10.61 8.32
CA TYR A 206 -15.56 9.60 8.93
C TYR A 206 -16.25 8.25 8.93
N LYS A 207 -15.48 7.20 8.72
CA LYS A 207 -15.93 5.80 8.79
C LYS A 207 -14.86 4.90 9.38
N SER A 208 -15.31 3.80 9.98
CA SER A 208 -14.44 2.66 10.30
C SER A 208 -14.37 1.75 9.09
N LEU A 209 -13.18 1.55 8.56
CA LEU A 209 -12.88 0.60 7.49
C LEU A 209 -11.87 -0.42 7.98
N GLN A 210 -11.73 -1.54 7.25
CA GLN A 210 -10.78 -2.58 7.55
C GLN A 210 -10.15 -3.13 6.27
N GLY A 211 -8.92 -3.62 6.39
CA GLY A 211 -8.12 -4.16 5.28
C GLY A 211 -6.63 -3.95 5.49
N THR A 212 -5.82 -4.68 4.78
CA THR A 212 -4.40 -4.39 4.65
C THR A 212 -4.17 -3.02 4.00
N SER A 213 -5.16 -2.51 3.25
CA SER A 213 -5.22 -1.14 2.75
C SER A 213 -5.21 -0.07 3.85
N MET A 214 -5.62 -0.40 5.08
CA MET A 214 -5.60 0.50 6.25
C MET A 214 -4.34 0.28 7.08
N ALA A 215 -3.72 -0.89 6.99
CA ALA A 215 -2.46 -1.21 7.65
C ALA A 215 -1.25 -0.55 6.95
N ALA A 216 -1.18 -0.63 5.63
CA ALA A 216 -0.10 -0.06 4.83
C ALA A 216 0.12 1.44 5.09
N PRO A 217 -0.91 2.32 5.09
CA PRO A 217 -0.74 3.74 5.36
C PRO A 217 -0.29 4.06 6.79
N MET A 218 -0.52 3.18 7.79
CA MET A 218 0.08 3.35 9.12
C MET A 218 1.61 3.32 9.04
N VAL A 219 2.16 2.38 8.26
CA VAL A 219 3.60 2.24 8.06
C VAL A 219 4.14 3.36 7.18
N ALA A 220 3.43 3.75 6.13
CA ALA A 220 3.80 4.88 5.29
C ALA A 220 3.87 6.20 6.10
N GLY A 221 2.88 6.44 6.96
CA GLY A 221 2.89 7.57 7.88
C GLY A 221 4.04 7.50 8.87
N ALA A 222 4.33 6.33 9.45
CA ALA A 222 5.47 6.13 10.35
C ALA A 222 6.81 6.42 9.67
N ALA A 223 7.00 5.94 8.44
CA ALA A 223 8.19 6.22 7.64
C ALA A 223 8.34 7.73 7.35
N ALA A 224 7.25 8.39 6.95
CA ALA A 224 7.23 9.82 6.68
C ALA A 224 7.52 10.65 7.94
N MET A 225 6.98 10.25 9.08
CA MET A 225 7.24 10.87 10.39
C MET A 225 8.72 10.73 10.77
N LEU A 226 9.28 9.51 10.69
CA LEU A 226 10.70 9.28 10.97
C LEU A 226 11.60 10.12 10.06
N LYS A 227 11.29 10.19 8.75
CA LYS A 227 12.04 11.03 7.80
C LYS A 227 11.98 12.50 8.14
N SER A 228 10.84 12.98 8.66
CA SER A 228 10.69 14.38 9.12
C SER A 228 11.58 14.70 10.32
N TYR A 229 11.64 13.80 11.32
CA TYR A 229 12.47 13.98 12.51
C TYR A 229 13.95 13.70 12.27
N TYR A 230 14.26 12.77 11.37
CA TYR A 230 15.62 12.34 11.05
C TYR A 230 15.91 12.46 9.56
N PRO A 231 15.99 13.68 9.01
CA PRO A 231 16.10 13.91 7.57
C PRO A 231 17.38 13.35 6.93
N SER A 232 18.42 13.08 7.73
CA SER A 232 19.67 12.48 7.25
C SER A 232 19.59 10.97 7.02
N LEU A 233 18.61 10.27 7.61
CA LEU A 233 18.47 8.82 7.40
C LEU A 233 18.01 8.54 5.97
N SER A 234 18.61 7.53 5.34
CA SER A 234 18.11 6.92 4.11
C SER A 234 16.79 6.22 4.36
N MET A 235 16.02 5.95 3.31
CA MET A 235 14.76 5.20 3.46
C MET A 235 15.01 3.73 3.83
N LYS A 236 16.18 3.16 3.46
CA LYS A 236 16.60 1.85 3.94
C LYS A 236 16.83 1.84 5.46
N GLU A 237 17.52 2.83 6.01
CA GLU A 237 17.73 2.95 7.46
C GLU A 237 16.40 3.17 8.20
N ILE A 238 15.46 3.90 7.60
CA ILE A 238 14.09 4.05 8.15
C ILE A 238 13.35 2.71 8.13
N LYS A 239 13.39 1.95 7.02
CA LYS A 239 12.85 0.59 6.95
C LYS A 239 13.42 -0.30 8.05
N ASP A 240 14.75 -0.32 8.19
CA ASP A 240 15.44 -1.13 9.21
C ASP A 240 15.05 -0.71 10.64
N ALA A 241 14.87 0.58 10.90
CA ALA A 241 14.35 1.09 12.17
C ALA A 241 12.92 0.62 12.44
N LEU A 242 12.02 0.68 11.45
CA LEU A 242 10.65 0.19 11.56
C LEU A 242 10.60 -1.32 11.88
N TYR A 243 11.47 -2.13 11.25
CA TYR A 243 11.54 -3.56 11.52
C TYR A 243 12.10 -3.87 12.91
N SER A 244 13.17 -3.19 13.30
CA SER A 244 13.83 -3.43 14.58
C SER A 244 12.98 -2.97 15.77
N SER A 245 12.19 -1.91 15.62
CA SER A 245 11.28 -1.40 16.65
C SER A 245 9.96 -2.17 16.74
N SER A 246 9.63 -3.04 15.78
CA SER A 246 8.40 -3.81 15.79
C SER A 246 8.32 -4.71 17.05
N VAL A 247 7.14 -4.74 17.68
CA VAL A 247 6.89 -5.63 18.82
C VAL A 247 6.74 -7.04 18.33
N LYS A 248 7.66 -7.90 18.73
CA LYS A 248 7.73 -9.31 18.35
C LYS A 248 6.88 -10.19 19.27
N TYR A 249 6.25 -11.21 18.70
CA TYR A 249 5.40 -12.14 19.43
C TYR A 249 5.79 -13.61 19.19
N PRO A 250 7.03 -14.01 19.57
CA PRO A 250 7.57 -15.33 19.25
C PRO A 250 6.82 -16.50 19.90
N ASN A 251 6.07 -16.23 20.96
CA ASN A 251 5.32 -17.25 21.71
C ASN A 251 3.83 -17.28 21.36
N VAL A 252 3.39 -16.50 20.37
CA VAL A 252 2.01 -16.54 19.90
C VAL A 252 1.91 -17.53 18.76
N GLU A 253 1.25 -18.68 19.03
CA GLU A 253 1.03 -19.72 18.04
C GLU A 253 0.35 -19.16 16.78
N GLY A 254 0.91 -19.48 15.61
CA GLY A 254 0.37 -19.05 14.32
C GLY A 254 0.51 -17.56 14.02
N PHE A 255 1.39 -16.82 14.73
CA PHE A 255 1.70 -15.43 14.43
C PHE A 255 3.14 -15.22 13.99
N ALA A 256 4.10 -15.78 14.69
CA ALA A 256 5.53 -15.52 14.45
C ALA A 256 5.98 -15.86 13.02
N ASP A 257 5.42 -16.91 12.44
CA ASP A 257 5.76 -17.42 11.10
C ASP A 257 4.91 -16.79 9.97
N LYS A 258 4.14 -15.74 10.28
CA LYS A 258 3.27 -15.06 9.29
C LYS A 258 3.86 -13.80 8.67
N SER A 259 5.06 -13.44 9.09
CA SER A 259 5.81 -12.32 8.51
C SER A 259 7.30 -12.44 8.81
N VAL A 260 8.13 -11.79 8.00
CA VAL A 260 9.60 -11.71 8.16
C VAL A 260 9.99 -11.25 9.57
N THR A 261 9.31 -10.24 10.09
CA THR A 261 9.63 -9.70 11.42
C THR A 261 8.99 -10.49 12.57
N GLY A 262 7.95 -11.29 12.32
CA GLY A 262 7.12 -11.90 13.38
C GLY A 262 6.56 -10.86 14.34
N GLY A 263 6.28 -9.65 13.87
CA GLY A 263 5.93 -8.51 14.72
C GLY A 263 4.86 -7.59 14.17
N VAL A 264 4.39 -6.70 15.06
CA VAL A 264 3.51 -5.57 14.75
C VAL A 264 4.31 -4.29 14.88
N ILE A 265 4.13 -3.35 13.95
CA ILE A 265 4.82 -2.07 13.97
C ILE A 265 4.61 -1.33 15.29
N ASN A 266 5.66 -0.69 15.78
CA ASN A 266 5.60 0.15 16.97
C ASN A 266 6.31 1.49 16.67
N ILE A 267 5.56 2.58 16.74
CA ILE A 267 6.06 3.94 16.48
C ILE A 267 6.44 4.70 17.75
N PHE A 268 6.36 4.05 18.91
CA PHE A 268 6.67 4.67 20.21
C PHE A 268 8.04 4.25 20.78
N ASN A 269 8.71 3.31 20.16
CA ASN A 269 10.03 2.80 20.61
C ASN A 269 11.16 3.32 19.76
#